data_a54886b9878792f7f60f4f25fa9b38b9
#
_entry.id   a54886b9878792f7f60f4f25fa9b38b9
#
_cell.length_a   1.000
_cell.length_b   1.000
_cell.length_c   1.000
_cell.angle_alpha   90.00
_cell.angle_beta   90.00
_cell.angle_gamma   90.00
#
_symmetry.space_group_name_H-M   'P 1'
#
loop_
_entity.id
_entity.type
_entity.pdbx_description
1 polymer ?
#
loop_
_entity_poly.entity_id
_entity_poly.type
_entity_poly.pdbx_seq_one_letter_code
_entity_poly.pdbx_strand_id
1 'polypeptide(L)'
;MTRQPTAPAPSFGVDLITFFDPAYWGLADRAALAAYADERPAAFWRRVLDALSRTGIQQLELTFAPADHRTARAAFGSARGFANELTARGLALASGYFGDIEHATDITDADVQKDILAEAERYAAFLAEAGGRHLVTGLPMRRNAPGGSGYEPVGLRAAEPVADLVNRVAAVTARHGVRLLLHTESHSMMWNGRDVDLMMLLTDAFTVGLCLDTGHVVLSGSDPVAVAARHLDRIGLVHWKDASGPFRGTPRIDDGIFDRHRDYFRPIGDGAVDWPALSALLNRRGFQECVLLELDAAPDPEAALTAARRYLESTVGAALPAFAPQAPDQIPAS
;
A
#
# COMPACT_ATOMS: atom_id res chain seq x y z
N MET A 1 8.94 41.74 -12.01
CA MET A 1 8.18 40.84 -11.12
C MET A 1 8.42 39.40 -11.59
N THR A 2 9.39 38.75 -11.00
CA THR A 2 9.65 37.32 -11.21
C THR A 2 8.54 36.54 -10.51
N ARG A 3 7.74 35.81 -11.30
CA ARG A 3 6.78 34.84 -10.75
C ARG A 3 7.58 33.85 -9.89
N GLN A 4 7.32 33.82 -8.58
CA GLN A 4 7.80 32.68 -7.76
C GLN A 4 7.25 31.41 -8.40
N PRO A 5 8.08 30.37 -8.54
CA PRO A 5 7.55 29.08 -8.98
C PRO A 5 6.45 28.66 -8.01
N THR A 6 5.25 28.43 -8.53
CA THR A 6 4.16 27.85 -7.75
C THR A 6 4.65 26.51 -7.23
N ALA A 7 4.53 26.28 -5.92
CA ALA A 7 4.80 24.94 -5.36
C ALA A 7 4.07 23.87 -6.19
N PRO A 8 4.72 22.73 -6.48
CA PRO A 8 4.04 21.65 -7.19
C PRO A 8 2.76 21.27 -6.45
N ALA A 9 1.69 20.99 -7.19
CA ALA A 9 0.42 20.58 -6.62
C ALA A 9 0.53 19.16 -6.00
N PRO A 10 -0.26 18.85 -4.96
CA PRO A 10 -0.33 17.49 -4.45
C PRO A 10 -0.80 16.55 -5.54
N SER A 11 -0.23 15.34 -5.60
CA SER A 11 -0.70 14.27 -6.46
C SER A 11 -1.42 13.23 -5.61
N PHE A 12 -2.58 12.81 -6.08
CA PHE A 12 -3.37 11.76 -5.41
C PHE A 12 -3.21 10.44 -6.14
N GLY A 13 -3.01 9.39 -5.37
CA GLY A 13 -2.99 8.01 -5.80
C GLY A 13 -4.09 7.19 -5.13
N VAL A 14 -4.24 5.94 -5.54
CA VAL A 14 -5.20 5.00 -4.93
C VAL A 14 -4.64 3.59 -4.93
N ASP A 15 -4.84 2.85 -3.83
CA ASP A 15 -4.76 1.39 -3.84
C ASP A 15 -6.01 0.82 -4.52
N LEU A 16 -5.78 -0.08 -5.50
CA LEU A 16 -6.87 -0.62 -6.31
C LEU A 16 -7.82 -1.55 -5.56
N ILE A 17 -7.54 -1.94 -4.31
CA ILE A 17 -8.51 -2.63 -3.45
C ILE A 17 -9.80 -1.82 -3.30
N THR A 18 -9.73 -0.51 -3.45
CA THR A 18 -10.88 0.41 -3.45
C THR A 18 -11.97 0.00 -4.45
N PHE A 19 -11.61 -0.68 -5.54
CA PHE A 19 -12.52 -1.15 -6.59
C PHE A 19 -13.06 -2.57 -6.38
N PHE A 20 -12.80 -3.20 -5.23
CA PHE A 20 -13.13 -4.62 -5.02
C PHE A 20 -14.52 -4.87 -4.42
N ASP A 21 -15.36 -3.85 -4.31
CA ASP A 21 -16.76 -4.05 -3.94
C ASP A 21 -17.54 -4.63 -5.13
N PRO A 22 -18.17 -5.82 -5.01
CA PRO A 22 -18.95 -6.42 -6.10
C PRO A 22 -20.12 -5.56 -6.57
N ALA A 23 -20.69 -4.73 -5.68
CA ALA A 23 -21.81 -3.85 -6.03
C ALA A 23 -21.42 -2.81 -7.09
N TYR A 24 -20.20 -2.27 -7.05
CA TYR A 24 -19.69 -1.39 -8.11
C TYR A 24 -19.74 -2.04 -9.49
N TRP A 25 -19.51 -3.36 -9.55
CA TRP A 25 -19.49 -4.14 -10.78
C TRP A 25 -20.87 -4.65 -11.20
N GLY A 26 -21.88 -4.59 -10.32
CA GLY A 26 -23.17 -5.24 -10.49
C GLY A 26 -23.09 -6.76 -10.38
N LEU A 27 -22.15 -7.27 -9.58
CA LEU A 27 -21.86 -8.69 -9.38
C LEU A 27 -22.30 -9.14 -7.98
N ALA A 28 -22.49 -10.46 -7.82
CA ALA A 28 -23.02 -11.01 -6.58
C ALA A 28 -22.00 -10.98 -5.42
N ASP A 29 -20.74 -11.28 -5.72
CA ASP A 29 -19.68 -11.45 -4.72
C ASP A 29 -18.29 -11.29 -5.33
N ARG A 30 -17.25 -11.37 -4.49
CA ARG A 30 -15.84 -11.27 -4.91
C ARG A 30 -15.39 -12.40 -5.83
N ALA A 31 -15.96 -13.60 -5.70
CA ALA A 31 -15.62 -14.70 -6.59
C ALA A 31 -16.11 -14.42 -8.02
N ALA A 32 -17.32 -13.85 -8.15
CA ALA A 32 -17.85 -13.39 -9.43
C ALA A 32 -17.01 -12.26 -10.03
N LEU A 33 -16.46 -11.35 -9.20
CA LEU A 33 -15.55 -10.31 -9.66
C LEU A 33 -14.23 -10.90 -10.18
N ALA A 34 -13.65 -11.84 -9.46
CA ALA A 34 -12.44 -12.53 -9.91
C ALA A 34 -12.67 -13.24 -11.25
N ALA A 35 -13.74 -14.00 -11.38
CA ALA A 35 -14.12 -14.68 -12.62
C ALA A 35 -14.33 -13.70 -13.78
N TYR A 36 -15.02 -12.58 -13.54
CA TYR A 36 -15.21 -11.53 -14.55
C TYR A 36 -13.88 -10.96 -15.05
N ALA A 37 -12.95 -10.68 -14.14
CA ALA A 37 -11.66 -10.12 -14.49
C ALA A 37 -10.77 -11.13 -15.25
N ASP A 38 -10.82 -12.41 -14.88
CA ASP A 38 -10.09 -13.48 -15.58
C ASP A 38 -10.63 -13.70 -17.01
N GLU A 39 -11.93 -13.70 -17.18
CA GLU A 39 -12.56 -13.87 -18.50
C GLU A 39 -12.39 -12.63 -19.39
N ARG A 40 -12.32 -11.45 -18.80
CA ARG A 40 -12.35 -10.15 -19.49
C ARG A 40 -11.34 -9.15 -18.95
N PRO A 41 -10.03 -9.49 -18.87
CA PRO A 41 -9.04 -8.65 -18.21
C PRO A 41 -8.96 -7.22 -18.78
N ALA A 42 -9.04 -7.08 -20.09
CA ALA A 42 -9.01 -5.76 -20.71
C ALA A 42 -10.26 -4.91 -20.39
N ALA A 43 -11.44 -5.52 -20.24
CA ALA A 43 -12.66 -4.80 -19.87
C ALA A 43 -12.63 -4.39 -18.39
N PHE A 44 -12.15 -5.27 -17.50
CA PHE A 44 -11.92 -4.97 -16.09
C PHE A 44 -11.00 -3.75 -15.94
N TRP A 45 -9.81 -3.82 -16.51
CA TRP A 45 -8.82 -2.77 -16.39
C TRP A 45 -9.27 -1.43 -16.99
N ARG A 46 -9.88 -1.45 -18.19
CA ARG A 46 -10.40 -0.21 -18.79
C ARG A 46 -11.43 0.45 -17.90
N ARG A 47 -12.36 -0.30 -17.30
CA ARG A 47 -13.36 0.25 -16.39
C ARG A 47 -12.71 0.92 -15.17
N VAL A 48 -11.69 0.29 -14.55
CA VAL A 48 -10.95 0.89 -13.42
C VAL A 48 -10.23 2.16 -13.85
N LEU A 49 -9.45 2.10 -14.93
CA LEU A 49 -8.65 3.24 -15.39
C LEU A 49 -9.51 4.41 -15.87
N ASP A 50 -10.62 4.13 -16.55
CA ASP A 50 -11.57 5.16 -16.98
C ASP A 50 -12.29 5.81 -15.78
N ALA A 51 -12.61 5.04 -14.74
CA ALA A 51 -13.15 5.56 -13.48
C ALA A 51 -12.13 6.50 -12.80
N LEU A 52 -10.88 6.07 -12.67
CA LEU A 52 -9.81 6.88 -12.07
C LEU A 52 -9.61 8.21 -12.79
N SER A 53 -9.61 8.21 -14.12
CA SER A 53 -9.43 9.44 -14.92
C SER A 53 -10.49 10.51 -14.65
N ARG A 54 -11.67 10.14 -14.11
CA ARG A 54 -12.75 11.06 -13.75
C ARG A 54 -12.68 11.62 -12.34
N THR A 55 -11.87 11.02 -11.46
CA THR A 55 -11.82 11.38 -10.03
C THR A 55 -10.77 12.44 -9.69
N GLY A 56 -9.86 12.74 -10.62
CA GLY A 56 -8.68 13.58 -10.37
C GLY A 56 -7.54 12.83 -9.66
N ILE A 57 -7.64 11.50 -9.55
CA ILE A 57 -6.53 10.63 -9.15
C ILE A 57 -5.54 10.55 -10.31
N GLN A 58 -4.25 10.65 -10.02
CA GLN A 58 -3.18 10.64 -11.02
C GLN A 58 -2.28 9.41 -10.93
N GLN A 59 -2.31 8.69 -9.81
CA GLN A 59 -1.46 7.53 -9.60
C GLN A 59 -2.27 6.35 -9.07
N LEU A 60 -1.73 5.16 -9.22
CA LEU A 60 -2.33 3.96 -8.67
C LEU A 60 -1.29 3.00 -8.11
N GLU A 61 -1.69 2.22 -7.14
CA GLU A 61 -0.99 1.04 -6.67
C GLU A 61 -1.70 -0.21 -7.17
N LEU A 62 -0.95 -1.11 -7.79
CA LEU A 62 -1.44 -2.47 -8.02
C LEU A 62 -1.60 -3.18 -6.68
N THR A 63 -2.65 -3.97 -6.55
CA THR A 63 -2.87 -4.76 -5.35
C THR A 63 -2.80 -6.26 -5.67
N PHE A 64 -3.56 -7.11 -5.01
CA PHE A 64 -3.67 -8.53 -5.37
C PHE A 64 -4.72 -8.77 -6.47
N ALA A 65 -4.83 -10.00 -6.95
CA ALA A 65 -5.81 -10.34 -7.98
C ALA A 65 -7.24 -9.91 -7.56
N PRO A 66 -8.01 -9.36 -8.48
CA PRO A 66 -7.77 -9.26 -9.92
C PRO A 66 -7.07 -7.98 -10.42
N ALA A 67 -6.49 -7.15 -9.56
CA ALA A 67 -5.85 -5.87 -9.94
C ALA A 67 -4.32 -5.91 -9.73
N ASP A 68 -3.68 -7.02 -10.05
CA ASP A 68 -2.25 -7.26 -9.93
C ASP A 68 -1.50 -7.08 -11.26
N HIS A 69 -0.17 -7.22 -11.22
CA HIS A 69 0.69 -7.10 -12.38
C HIS A 69 0.48 -8.23 -13.43
N ARG A 70 -0.02 -9.40 -13.01
CA ARG A 70 -0.27 -10.54 -13.90
C ARG A 70 -1.50 -10.27 -14.76
N THR A 71 -2.57 -9.79 -14.13
CA THR A 71 -3.81 -9.42 -14.83
C THR A 71 -3.61 -8.18 -15.70
N ALA A 72 -2.81 -7.20 -15.26
CA ALA A 72 -2.42 -6.05 -16.07
C ALA A 72 -1.65 -6.49 -17.33
N ARG A 73 -0.71 -7.43 -17.19
CA ARG A 73 0.02 -8.01 -18.34
C ARG A 73 -0.92 -8.79 -19.27
N ALA A 74 -1.85 -9.57 -18.72
CA ALA A 74 -2.85 -10.30 -19.51
C ALA A 74 -3.76 -9.35 -20.31
N ALA A 75 -4.12 -8.20 -19.72
CA ALA A 75 -4.97 -7.20 -20.38
C ALA A 75 -4.25 -6.44 -21.50
N PHE A 76 -2.96 -6.12 -21.34
CA PHE A 76 -2.25 -5.19 -22.23
C PHE A 76 -0.96 -5.75 -22.85
N GLY A 77 -0.70 -7.03 -22.67
CA GLY A 77 0.38 -7.79 -23.31
C GLY A 77 1.76 -7.62 -22.66
N SER A 78 2.04 -6.49 -22.01
CA SER A 78 3.34 -6.22 -21.36
C SER A 78 3.21 -5.12 -20.30
N ALA A 79 4.26 -4.95 -19.48
CA ALA A 79 4.36 -3.82 -18.55
C ALA A 79 4.36 -2.47 -19.29
N ARG A 80 5.06 -2.37 -20.41
CA ARG A 80 5.04 -1.19 -21.29
C ARG A 80 3.66 -0.93 -21.90
N GLY A 81 2.94 -1.97 -22.30
CA GLY A 81 1.56 -1.87 -22.78
C GLY A 81 0.65 -1.27 -21.72
N PHE A 82 0.78 -1.75 -20.48
CA PHE A 82 0.07 -1.18 -19.33
C PHE A 82 0.44 0.28 -19.06
N ALA A 83 1.74 0.61 -19.05
CA ALA A 83 2.22 1.98 -18.88
C ALA A 83 1.66 2.95 -19.93
N ASN A 84 1.56 2.50 -21.19
CA ASN A 84 0.97 3.29 -22.28
C ASN A 84 -0.52 3.58 -22.03
N GLU A 85 -1.27 2.59 -21.53
CA GLU A 85 -2.70 2.77 -21.16
C GLU A 85 -2.89 3.74 -19.99
N LEU A 86 -1.99 3.70 -19.00
CA LEU A 86 -1.96 4.69 -17.92
C LEU A 86 -1.69 6.09 -18.45
N THR A 87 -0.63 6.26 -19.23
CA THR A 87 -0.21 7.55 -19.81
C THR A 87 -1.31 8.15 -20.68
N ALA A 88 -2.00 7.33 -21.48
CA ALA A 88 -3.10 7.79 -22.35
C ALA A 88 -4.28 8.40 -21.56
N ARG A 89 -4.37 8.10 -20.25
CA ARG A 89 -5.39 8.61 -19.33
C ARG A 89 -4.86 9.65 -18.33
N GLY A 90 -3.61 10.06 -18.46
CA GLY A 90 -2.94 10.96 -17.51
C GLY A 90 -2.67 10.30 -16.14
N LEU A 91 -2.57 8.97 -16.11
CA LEU A 91 -2.29 8.18 -14.92
C LEU A 91 -0.83 7.71 -14.92
N ALA A 92 -0.31 7.37 -13.74
CA ALA A 92 1.01 6.76 -13.55
C ALA A 92 0.94 5.63 -12.51
N LEU A 93 1.89 4.70 -12.57
CA LEU A 93 2.04 3.65 -11.57
C LEU A 93 2.91 4.18 -10.42
N ALA A 94 2.40 4.15 -9.19
CA ALA A 94 3.15 4.50 -7.98
C ALA A 94 3.92 3.30 -7.44
N SER A 95 3.21 2.19 -7.26
CA SER A 95 3.67 1.02 -6.50
C SER A 95 2.88 -0.23 -6.86
N GLY A 96 3.22 -1.33 -6.22
CA GLY A 96 2.43 -2.54 -6.25
C GLY A 96 2.53 -3.32 -4.94
N TYR A 97 1.44 -3.93 -4.51
CA TYR A 97 1.36 -4.73 -3.30
C TYR A 97 1.75 -6.18 -3.58
N PHE A 98 2.62 -6.72 -2.75
CA PHE A 98 3.18 -8.07 -2.83
C PHE A 98 2.77 -8.88 -1.60
N GLY A 99 1.76 -9.73 -1.75
CA GLY A 99 1.19 -10.51 -0.65
C GLY A 99 1.92 -11.82 -0.34
N ASP A 100 2.93 -12.23 -1.11
CA ASP A 100 3.51 -13.57 -1.00
C ASP A 100 4.23 -13.80 0.33
N ILE A 101 4.79 -12.76 0.96
CA ILE A 101 5.38 -12.85 2.30
C ILE A 101 4.28 -12.98 3.36
N GLU A 102 3.22 -12.18 3.25
CA GLU A 102 2.11 -12.14 4.18
C GLU A 102 1.36 -13.47 4.25
N HIS A 103 1.15 -14.07 3.08
CA HIS A 103 0.37 -15.30 2.91
C HIS A 103 1.21 -16.58 2.86
N ALA A 104 2.53 -16.48 3.11
CA ALA A 104 3.41 -17.65 3.13
C ALA A 104 2.96 -18.67 4.18
N THR A 105 2.83 -19.91 3.76
CA THR A 105 2.45 -21.03 4.66
C THR A 105 3.51 -21.35 5.69
N ASP A 106 4.78 -21.29 5.30
CA ASP A 106 5.95 -21.41 6.17
C ASP A 106 7.09 -20.54 5.63
N ILE A 107 7.32 -19.43 6.30
CA ILE A 107 8.36 -18.48 5.90
C ILE A 107 9.80 -19.02 6.13
N THR A 108 9.95 -20.13 6.82
CA THR A 108 11.27 -20.77 7.09
C THR A 108 11.60 -21.86 6.08
N ASP A 109 10.64 -22.29 5.26
CA ASP A 109 10.84 -23.28 4.22
C ASP A 109 11.66 -22.70 3.05
N ALA A 110 12.72 -23.41 2.64
CA ALA A 110 13.64 -22.92 1.63
C ALA A 110 13.02 -22.83 0.22
N ASP A 111 12.10 -23.73 -0.13
CA ASP A 111 11.42 -23.71 -1.42
C ASP A 111 10.40 -22.57 -1.46
N VAL A 112 9.65 -22.35 -0.38
CA VAL A 112 8.76 -21.18 -0.23
C VAL A 112 9.54 -19.89 -0.37
N GLN A 113 10.67 -19.75 0.32
CA GLN A 113 11.53 -18.55 0.19
C GLN A 113 12.04 -18.34 -1.23
N LYS A 114 12.44 -19.41 -1.92
CA LYS A 114 12.91 -19.35 -3.30
C LYS A 114 11.81 -18.85 -4.24
N ASP A 115 10.59 -19.33 -4.07
CA ASP A 115 9.45 -18.92 -4.89
C ASP A 115 9.09 -17.45 -4.64
N ILE A 116 9.08 -17.01 -3.37
CA ILE A 116 8.90 -15.60 -2.98
C ILE A 116 9.95 -14.70 -3.64
N LEU A 117 11.23 -15.06 -3.57
CA LEU A 117 12.32 -14.28 -4.18
C LEU A 117 12.15 -14.18 -5.71
N ALA A 118 11.80 -15.29 -6.37
CA ALA A 118 11.61 -15.31 -7.80
C ALA A 118 10.40 -14.48 -8.26
N GLU A 119 9.32 -14.50 -7.48
CA GLU A 119 8.13 -13.68 -7.79
C GLU A 119 8.37 -12.21 -7.51
N ALA A 120 9.04 -11.87 -6.42
CA ALA A 120 9.44 -10.50 -6.12
C ALA A 120 10.31 -9.90 -7.23
N GLU A 121 11.24 -10.69 -7.80
CA GLU A 121 12.06 -10.25 -8.94
C GLU A 121 11.22 -9.98 -10.19
N ARG A 122 10.28 -10.89 -10.51
CA ARG A 122 9.36 -10.71 -11.65
C ARG A 122 8.48 -9.47 -11.49
N TYR A 123 7.97 -9.26 -10.28
CA TYR A 123 7.12 -8.11 -10.00
C TYR A 123 7.92 -6.81 -10.05
N ALA A 124 9.11 -6.77 -9.45
CA ALA A 124 9.98 -5.60 -9.49
C ALA A 124 10.37 -5.23 -10.94
N ALA A 125 10.67 -6.23 -11.78
CA ALA A 125 10.94 -6.00 -13.20
C ALA A 125 9.72 -5.38 -13.92
N PHE A 126 8.50 -5.88 -13.63
CA PHE A 126 7.26 -5.30 -14.17
C PHE A 126 7.07 -3.85 -13.71
N LEU A 127 7.23 -3.57 -12.40
CA LEU A 127 7.09 -2.22 -11.85
C LEU A 127 8.07 -1.26 -12.50
N ALA A 128 9.35 -1.63 -12.58
CA ALA A 128 10.39 -0.80 -13.17
C ALA A 128 10.09 -0.46 -14.66
N GLU A 129 9.64 -1.44 -15.44
CA GLU A 129 9.27 -1.22 -16.85
C GLU A 129 8.00 -0.37 -16.99
N ALA A 130 7.06 -0.48 -16.05
CA ALA A 130 5.81 0.28 -16.03
C ALA A 130 5.92 1.66 -15.35
N GLY A 131 7.09 2.00 -14.76
CA GLY A 131 7.36 3.29 -14.12
C GLY A 131 7.10 3.34 -12.62
N GLY A 132 6.73 2.20 -11.98
CA GLY A 132 6.58 2.07 -10.53
C GLY A 132 7.94 1.94 -9.84
N ARG A 133 8.04 2.47 -8.61
CA ARG A 133 9.31 2.52 -7.86
C ARG A 133 9.28 1.80 -6.52
N HIS A 134 8.13 1.40 -6.06
CA HIS A 134 7.95 0.76 -4.76
C HIS A 134 7.23 -0.57 -4.89
N LEU A 135 7.73 -1.58 -4.18
CA LEU A 135 7.02 -2.83 -3.92
C LEU A 135 6.61 -2.83 -2.45
N VAL A 136 5.33 -2.77 -2.18
CA VAL A 136 4.76 -2.76 -0.83
C VAL A 136 4.47 -4.20 -0.41
N THR A 137 4.76 -4.59 0.83
CA THR A 137 4.45 -5.93 1.32
C THR A 137 3.99 -5.93 2.77
N GLY A 138 2.94 -6.68 3.06
CA GLY A 138 2.55 -7.08 4.41
C GLY A 138 3.49 -8.15 4.98
N LEU A 139 3.39 -8.34 6.29
CA LEU A 139 4.08 -9.41 7.01
C LEU A 139 3.10 -10.45 7.52
N PRO A 140 3.53 -11.69 7.82
CA PRO A 140 2.64 -12.74 8.30
C PRO A 140 1.77 -12.30 9.48
N MET A 141 0.57 -12.83 9.53
CA MET A 141 -0.33 -12.60 10.65
C MET A 141 0.23 -13.17 11.94
N ARG A 142 -0.09 -12.55 13.08
CA ARG A 142 0.25 -13.08 14.41
C ARG A 142 -0.38 -14.44 14.62
N ARG A 143 0.27 -15.25 15.42
CA ARG A 143 -0.28 -16.53 15.87
C ARG A 143 -1.17 -16.33 17.09
N ASN A 144 -2.30 -17.05 17.11
CA ASN A 144 -3.11 -17.13 18.33
C ASN A 144 -2.32 -17.83 19.45
N ALA A 145 -2.41 -17.30 20.66
CA ALA A 145 -1.75 -17.94 21.81
C ALA A 145 -2.37 -19.31 22.11
N PRO A 146 -1.58 -20.30 22.59
CA PRO A 146 -2.10 -21.55 23.10
C PRO A 146 -3.17 -21.30 24.18
N GLY A 147 -4.32 -21.99 24.06
CA GLY A 147 -5.45 -21.79 24.99
C GLY A 147 -6.45 -20.72 24.56
N GLY A 148 -6.23 -20.02 23.42
CA GLY A 148 -7.24 -19.22 22.73
C GLY A 148 -7.48 -17.83 23.27
N SER A 149 -6.70 -17.33 24.23
CA SER A 149 -6.79 -15.94 24.71
C SER A 149 -5.55 -15.14 24.30
N GLY A 150 -5.72 -14.20 23.35
CA GLY A 150 -4.65 -13.31 22.89
C GLY A 150 -3.75 -13.91 21.82
N TYR A 151 -2.59 -13.29 21.64
CA TYR A 151 -1.63 -13.62 20.58
C TYR A 151 -0.27 -13.96 21.15
N GLU A 152 0.50 -14.78 20.42
CA GLU A 152 1.91 -14.97 20.71
C GLU A 152 2.65 -13.63 20.57
N PRO A 153 3.56 -13.29 21.50
CA PRO A 153 4.34 -12.06 21.39
C PRO A 153 5.26 -12.09 20.16
N VAL A 154 5.27 -11.02 19.40
CA VAL A 154 6.26 -10.81 18.34
C VAL A 154 7.58 -10.38 19.00
N GLY A 155 8.46 -11.33 19.27
CA GLY A 155 9.81 -11.10 19.80
C GLY A 155 10.88 -11.36 18.74
N LEU A 156 12.16 -11.16 19.08
CA LEU A 156 13.30 -11.34 18.17
C LEU A 156 13.28 -12.71 17.48
N ARG A 157 13.05 -13.78 18.24
CA ARG A 157 13.01 -15.14 17.66
C ARG A 157 12.01 -15.30 16.51
N ALA A 158 10.87 -14.62 16.60
CA ALA A 158 9.85 -14.66 15.54
C ALA A 158 10.15 -13.66 14.42
N ALA A 159 10.75 -12.53 14.76
CA ALA A 159 10.98 -11.43 13.81
C ALA A 159 12.23 -11.63 12.94
N GLU A 160 13.32 -12.19 13.49
CA GLU A 160 14.60 -12.37 12.77
C GLU A 160 14.48 -13.16 11.45
N PRO A 161 13.82 -14.33 11.37
CA PRO A 161 13.68 -15.06 10.11
C PRO A 161 12.89 -14.29 9.06
N VAL A 162 11.88 -13.51 9.50
CA VAL A 162 11.07 -12.67 8.62
C VAL A 162 11.89 -11.50 8.09
N ALA A 163 12.64 -10.83 8.96
CA ALA A 163 13.51 -9.73 8.58
C ALA A 163 14.65 -10.17 7.63
N ASP A 164 15.20 -11.37 7.81
CA ASP A 164 16.18 -11.93 6.89
C ASP A 164 15.58 -12.11 5.49
N LEU A 165 14.41 -12.74 5.38
CA LEU A 165 13.73 -12.89 4.09
C LEU A 165 13.41 -11.54 3.47
N VAL A 166 12.90 -10.59 4.25
CA VAL A 166 12.60 -9.21 3.81
C VAL A 166 13.86 -8.54 3.24
N ASN A 167 14.99 -8.62 3.91
CA ASN A 167 16.25 -8.05 3.43
C ASN A 167 16.70 -8.70 2.11
N ARG A 168 16.52 -10.01 1.95
CA ARG A 168 16.84 -10.72 0.71
C ARG A 168 15.89 -10.31 -0.44
N VAL A 169 14.60 -10.18 -0.16
CA VAL A 169 13.62 -9.66 -1.14
C VAL A 169 13.98 -8.23 -1.55
N ALA A 170 14.32 -7.37 -0.59
CA ALA A 170 14.74 -5.99 -0.87
C ALA A 170 16.00 -5.94 -1.74
N ALA A 171 16.98 -6.82 -1.50
CA ALA A 171 18.18 -6.90 -2.33
C ALA A 171 17.87 -7.32 -3.78
N VAL A 172 16.86 -8.20 -3.97
CA VAL A 172 16.42 -8.61 -5.32
C VAL A 172 15.69 -7.47 -6.03
N THR A 173 14.73 -6.81 -5.37
CA THR A 173 13.95 -5.72 -5.98
C THR A 173 14.81 -4.50 -6.28
N ALA A 174 15.80 -4.19 -5.44
CA ALA A 174 16.73 -3.08 -5.63
C ALA A 174 17.55 -3.18 -6.93
N ARG A 175 17.81 -4.40 -7.46
CA ARG A 175 18.48 -4.59 -8.77
C ARG A 175 17.69 -3.99 -9.93
N HIS A 176 16.38 -3.83 -9.74
CA HIS A 176 15.47 -3.21 -10.71
C HIS A 176 15.18 -1.74 -10.40
N GLY A 177 15.87 -1.14 -9.40
CA GLY A 177 15.58 0.22 -8.93
C GLY A 177 14.25 0.34 -8.17
N VAL A 178 13.69 -0.78 -7.69
CA VAL A 178 12.43 -0.83 -6.93
C VAL A 178 12.76 -1.03 -5.44
N ARG A 179 12.31 -0.09 -4.59
CA ARG A 179 12.50 -0.17 -3.15
C ARG A 179 11.40 -1.00 -2.51
N LEU A 180 11.74 -1.92 -1.63
CA LEU A 180 10.78 -2.67 -0.82
C LEU A 180 10.29 -1.82 0.34
N LEU A 181 8.97 -1.77 0.56
CA LEU A 181 8.36 -1.07 1.69
C LEU A 181 7.52 -2.03 2.51
N LEU A 182 7.74 -2.06 3.82
CA LEU A 182 6.93 -2.83 4.75
C LEU A 182 5.66 -2.10 5.10
N HIS A 183 4.53 -2.75 4.90
CA HIS A 183 3.19 -2.26 5.21
C HIS A 183 2.80 -2.57 6.65
N THR A 184 2.20 -1.60 7.34
CA THR A 184 1.58 -1.83 8.65
C THR A 184 0.19 -2.43 8.46
N GLU A 185 -0.01 -3.69 8.90
CA GLU A 185 -1.26 -4.42 8.74
C GLU A 185 -1.82 -4.84 10.11
N SER A 186 -3.14 -4.67 10.30
CA SER A 186 -3.81 -5.04 11.55
C SER A 186 -3.66 -6.53 11.84
N HIS A 187 -3.26 -6.84 13.06
CA HIS A 187 -3.02 -8.19 13.58
C HIS A 187 -1.87 -8.95 12.90
N SER A 188 -1.08 -8.31 12.02
CA SER A 188 0.16 -8.87 11.50
C SER A 188 1.31 -8.76 12.50
N MET A 189 2.46 -9.29 12.13
CA MET A 189 3.70 -9.15 12.92
C MET A 189 4.19 -7.69 12.98
N MET A 190 3.70 -6.79 12.13
CA MET A 190 4.02 -5.36 12.13
C MET A 190 2.73 -4.52 12.19
N TRP A 191 2.11 -4.50 13.36
CA TRP A 191 0.82 -3.82 13.55
C TRP A 191 0.92 -2.55 14.39
N ASN A 192 1.42 -2.64 15.63
CA ASN A 192 1.53 -1.48 16.52
C ASN A 192 2.91 -0.82 16.44
N GLY A 193 3.03 0.39 17.05
CA GLY A 193 4.26 1.16 16.97
C GLY A 193 5.52 0.42 17.46
N ARG A 194 5.40 -0.44 18.48
CA ARG A 194 6.52 -1.27 18.96
C ARG A 194 6.96 -2.31 17.93
N ASP A 195 6.03 -2.89 17.18
CA ASP A 195 6.37 -3.86 16.15
C ASP A 195 7.02 -3.18 14.95
N VAL A 196 6.55 -1.98 14.59
CA VAL A 196 7.21 -1.15 13.58
C VAL A 196 8.64 -0.84 14.00
N ASP A 197 8.87 -0.42 15.27
CA ASP A 197 10.20 -0.15 15.80
C ASP A 197 11.11 -1.40 15.67
N LEU A 198 10.59 -2.59 15.99
CA LEU A 198 11.33 -3.84 15.90
C LEU A 198 11.72 -4.19 14.45
N MET A 199 10.76 -4.14 13.52
CA MET A 199 11.03 -4.49 12.11
C MET A 199 11.94 -3.49 11.43
N MET A 200 11.79 -2.19 11.72
CA MET A 200 12.69 -1.16 11.21
C MET A 200 14.12 -1.28 11.76
N LEU A 201 14.29 -1.83 12.98
CA LEU A 201 15.61 -2.13 13.56
C LEU A 201 16.29 -3.32 12.88
N LEU A 202 15.53 -4.37 12.54
CA LEU A 202 16.06 -5.61 11.99
C LEU A 202 16.28 -5.59 10.47
N THR A 203 15.75 -4.61 9.78
CA THR A 203 15.81 -4.51 8.31
C THR A 203 16.78 -3.43 7.86
N ASP A 204 17.44 -3.69 6.71
CA ASP A 204 18.40 -2.77 6.10
C ASP A 204 17.75 -1.41 5.74
N ALA A 205 18.31 -0.33 6.27
CA ALA A 205 17.73 1.01 6.12
C ALA A 205 17.85 1.59 4.69
N PHE A 206 18.75 1.06 3.87
CA PHE A 206 18.95 1.56 2.51
C PHE A 206 17.98 0.92 1.51
N THR A 207 17.68 -0.37 1.70
CA THR A 207 16.89 -1.14 0.74
C THR A 207 15.45 -1.38 1.18
N VAL A 208 15.18 -1.38 2.51
CA VAL A 208 13.84 -1.56 3.08
C VAL A 208 13.32 -0.24 3.63
N GLY A 209 12.13 0.16 3.22
CA GLY A 209 11.42 1.33 3.76
C GLY A 209 10.14 0.93 4.50
N LEU A 210 9.37 1.96 4.85
CA LEU A 210 8.07 1.84 5.50
C LEU A 210 6.98 2.38 4.56
N CYS A 211 5.94 1.58 4.33
CA CYS A 211 4.64 2.03 3.88
C CYS A 211 3.73 2.08 5.10
N LEU A 212 3.52 3.28 5.64
CA LEU A 212 2.70 3.48 6.82
C LEU A 212 1.22 3.50 6.42
N ASP A 213 0.45 2.46 6.77
CA ASP A 213 -1.00 2.54 6.72
C ASP A 213 -1.55 3.13 8.02
N THR A 214 -2.17 4.29 7.91
CA THR A 214 -2.64 5.07 9.07
C THR A 214 -3.83 4.43 9.75
N GLY A 215 -4.76 3.83 8.99
CA GLY A 215 -5.94 3.17 9.53
C GLY A 215 -5.59 1.93 10.35
N HIS A 216 -4.70 1.10 9.82
CA HIS A 216 -4.23 -0.09 10.53
C HIS A 216 -3.46 0.26 11.82
N VAL A 217 -2.68 1.33 11.80
CA VAL A 217 -2.00 1.82 13.01
C VAL A 217 -3.01 2.31 14.05
N VAL A 218 -4.06 3.04 13.64
CA VAL A 218 -5.15 3.46 14.53
C VAL A 218 -5.83 2.24 15.17
N LEU A 219 -6.09 1.18 14.39
CA LEU A 219 -6.68 -0.06 14.93
C LEU A 219 -5.80 -0.70 16.02
N SER A 220 -4.49 -0.52 15.96
CA SER A 220 -3.56 -1.02 16.99
C SER A 220 -3.63 -0.25 18.31
N GLY A 221 -4.29 0.91 18.33
CA GLY A 221 -4.24 1.86 19.43
C GLY A 221 -2.99 2.74 19.44
N SER A 222 -2.16 2.66 18.39
CA SER A 222 -1.00 3.55 18.22
C SER A 222 -1.39 4.83 17.49
N ASP A 223 -0.63 5.91 17.74
CA ASP A 223 -0.79 7.17 17.02
C ASP A 223 0.03 7.14 15.72
N PRO A 224 -0.60 7.23 14.53
CA PRO A 224 0.11 7.22 13.24
C PRO A 224 1.14 8.35 13.12
N VAL A 225 0.86 9.54 13.68
CA VAL A 225 1.79 10.67 13.65
C VAL A 225 3.03 10.39 14.47
N ALA A 226 2.87 9.79 15.65
CA ALA A 226 3.99 9.40 16.49
C ALA A 226 4.83 8.27 15.88
N VAL A 227 4.21 7.29 15.21
CA VAL A 227 4.92 6.23 14.47
C VAL A 227 5.67 6.85 13.30
N ALA A 228 5.02 7.68 12.49
CA ALA A 228 5.66 8.38 11.38
C ALA A 228 6.87 9.22 11.83
N ALA A 229 6.75 9.94 12.95
CA ALA A 229 7.84 10.79 13.45
C ALA A 229 9.11 9.99 13.82
N ARG A 230 8.95 8.76 14.35
CA ARG A 230 10.09 7.90 14.68
C ARG A 230 10.80 7.31 13.47
N HIS A 231 10.06 7.06 12.41
CA HIS A 231 10.55 6.36 11.21
C HIS A 231 10.54 7.22 9.95
N LEU A 232 10.53 8.54 10.11
CA LEU A 232 10.34 9.50 9.02
C LEU A 232 11.34 9.33 7.86
N ASP A 233 12.59 8.94 8.17
CA ASP A 233 13.64 8.67 7.17
C ASP A 233 13.45 7.35 6.43
N ARG A 234 12.61 6.46 6.95
CA ARG A 234 12.29 5.16 6.37
C ARG A 234 11.01 5.20 5.53
N ILE A 235 10.13 6.18 5.74
CA ILE A 235 8.85 6.29 5.02
C ILE A 235 9.14 6.52 3.52
N GLY A 236 8.72 5.56 2.70
CA GLY A 236 8.73 5.65 1.24
C GLY A 236 7.34 5.87 0.66
N LEU A 237 6.30 5.44 1.37
CA LEU A 237 4.91 5.62 0.98
C LEU A 237 4.02 5.67 2.24
N VAL A 238 2.84 6.24 2.11
CA VAL A 238 1.81 6.23 3.15
C VAL A 238 0.49 5.82 2.51
N HIS A 239 -0.16 4.80 3.06
CA HIS A 239 -1.56 4.51 2.76
C HIS A 239 -2.44 5.40 3.65
N TRP A 240 -3.12 6.34 3.00
CA TRP A 240 -4.01 7.28 3.66
C TRP A 240 -5.36 6.60 3.84
N LYS A 241 -5.51 5.95 4.96
CA LYS A 241 -6.67 5.19 5.39
C LYS A 241 -7.14 5.68 6.73
N ASP A 242 -8.44 5.81 6.95
CA ASP A 242 -8.99 6.27 8.22
C ASP A 242 -9.72 5.17 8.98
N ALA A 243 -9.74 5.25 10.30
CA ALA A 243 -10.41 4.30 11.17
C ALA A 243 -10.98 4.96 12.40
N SER A 244 -12.06 4.38 12.96
CA SER A 244 -12.81 4.96 14.07
C SER A 244 -12.10 4.93 15.42
N GLY A 245 -11.00 4.20 15.55
CA GLY A 245 -10.23 4.03 16.78
C GLY A 245 -9.73 2.61 16.98
N PRO A 246 -9.16 2.30 18.16
CA PRO A 246 -8.56 1.01 18.42
C PRO A 246 -9.54 -0.15 18.27
N PHE A 247 -9.03 -1.25 17.73
CA PHE A 247 -9.79 -2.50 17.66
C PHE A 247 -10.14 -2.98 19.07
N ARG A 248 -11.38 -3.40 19.28
CA ARG A 248 -11.87 -3.81 20.59
C ARG A 248 -11.71 -5.30 20.80
N GLY A 249 -11.07 -5.66 21.91
CA GLY A 249 -10.85 -7.05 22.30
C GLY A 249 -9.69 -7.72 21.53
N THR A 250 -9.60 -9.03 21.67
CA THR A 250 -8.56 -9.88 21.04
C THR A 250 -9.26 -10.98 20.24
N PRO A 251 -9.75 -10.69 19.02
CA PRO A 251 -10.41 -11.68 18.20
C PRO A 251 -9.42 -12.79 17.82
N ARG A 252 -9.95 -13.97 17.59
CA ARG A 252 -9.16 -15.04 16.98
C ARG A 252 -8.72 -14.59 15.57
N ILE A 253 -7.46 -14.78 15.25
CA ILE A 253 -6.95 -14.61 13.88
C ILE A 253 -7.31 -15.86 13.10
N ASP A 254 -8.20 -15.71 12.13
CA ASP A 254 -8.72 -16.69 11.20
C ASP A 254 -9.09 -15.99 9.87
N ASP A 255 -9.61 -16.71 8.90
CA ASP A 255 -9.93 -16.20 7.55
C ASP A 255 -10.93 -15.01 7.56
N GLY A 256 -11.70 -14.83 8.63
CA GLY A 256 -12.65 -13.72 8.80
C GLY A 256 -12.03 -12.47 9.45
N ILE A 257 -10.74 -12.43 9.75
CA ILE A 257 -10.14 -11.30 10.47
C ILE A 257 -10.22 -10.00 9.67
N PHE A 258 -10.01 -10.05 8.38
CA PHE A 258 -10.08 -8.88 7.49
C PHE A 258 -11.49 -8.28 7.42
N ASP A 259 -12.55 -9.10 7.41
CA ASP A 259 -13.92 -8.62 7.44
C ASP A 259 -14.24 -7.90 8.75
N ARG A 260 -13.68 -8.36 9.87
CA ARG A 260 -13.82 -7.70 11.18
C ARG A 260 -13.08 -6.36 11.26
N HIS A 261 -11.99 -6.17 10.50
CA HIS A 261 -11.32 -4.87 10.42
C HIS A 261 -12.19 -3.82 9.74
N ARG A 262 -12.96 -4.20 8.69
CA ARG A 262 -13.79 -3.28 7.91
C ARG A 262 -14.80 -2.52 8.74
N ASP A 263 -15.32 -3.10 9.82
CA ASP A 263 -16.27 -2.44 10.71
C ASP A 263 -15.69 -1.17 11.37
N TYR A 264 -14.37 -1.04 11.38
CA TYR A 264 -13.66 0.07 11.97
C TYR A 264 -13.19 1.12 10.97
N PHE A 265 -13.02 0.76 9.70
CA PHE A 265 -12.59 1.71 8.69
C PHE A 265 -13.67 2.77 8.42
N ARG A 266 -13.22 3.95 8.07
CA ARG A 266 -14.08 5.12 7.87
C ARG A 266 -13.67 5.86 6.60
N PRO A 267 -14.60 6.59 5.97
CA PRO A 267 -14.22 7.59 4.98
C PRO A 267 -13.15 8.53 5.55
N ILE A 268 -12.25 8.98 4.69
CA ILE A 268 -11.18 9.91 5.08
C ILE A 268 -11.80 11.15 5.71
N GLY A 269 -11.43 11.43 6.96
CA GLY A 269 -11.91 12.55 7.77
C GLY A 269 -13.02 12.21 8.76
N ASP A 270 -13.61 11.02 8.69
CA ASP A 270 -14.63 10.55 9.63
C ASP A 270 -14.05 9.63 10.73
N GLY A 271 -12.72 9.43 10.73
CA GLY A 271 -12.01 8.60 11.68
C GLY A 271 -11.17 9.37 12.69
N ALA A 272 -10.12 8.75 13.19
CA ALA A 272 -9.29 9.25 14.27
C ALA A 272 -7.91 9.75 13.83
N VAL A 273 -7.59 9.74 12.55
CA VAL A 273 -6.27 10.19 12.06
C VAL A 273 -6.18 11.71 12.06
N ASP A 274 -5.14 12.26 12.68
CA ASP A 274 -4.84 13.71 12.62
C ASP A 274 -4.14 14.04 11.30
N TRP A 275 -4.92 14.26 10.25
CA TRP A 275 -4.44 14.57 8.90
C TRP A 275 -3.58 15.84 8.83
N PRO A 276 -3.94 16.96 9.50
CA PRO A 276 -3.10 18.14 9.55
C PRO A 276 -1.72 17.87 10.17
N ALA A 277 -1.65 17.16 11.29
CA ALA A 277 -0.40 16.85 11.96
C ALA A 277 0.49 15.91 11.12
N LEU A 278 -0.09 14.86 10.52
CA LEU A 278 0.62 13.94 9.64
C LEU A 278 1.18 14.66 8.42
N SER A 279 0.37 15.45 7.74
CA SER A 279 0.78 16.20 6.55
C SER A 279 1.89 17.20 6.85
N ALA A 280 1.78 17.94 7.97
CA ALA A 280 2.82 18.86 8.41
C ALA A 280 4.14 18.14 8.72
N LEU A 281 4.08 16.93 9.28
CA LEU A 281 5.25 16.10 9.55
C LEU A 281 5.93 15.66 8.25
N LEU A 282 5.19 15.11 7.30
CA LEU A 282 5.68 14.65 6.00
C LEU A 282 6.30 15.80 5.20
N ASN A 283 5.67 16.98 5.19
CA ASN A 283 6.18 18.16 4.51
C ASN A 283 7.50 18.67 5.11
N ARG A 284 7.64 18.66 6.45
CA ARG A 284 8.91 19.06 7.09
C ARG A 284 10.08 18.18 6.66
N ARG A 285 9.83 16.94 6.32
CA ARG A 285 10.84 16.00 5.79
C ARG A 285 11.12 16.20 4.30
N GLY A 286 10.24 16.89 3.59
CA GLY A 286 10.29 16.98 2.13
C GLY A 286 9.79 15.70 1.44
N PHE A 287 8.79 15.04 2.00
CA PHE A 287 8.13 13.89 1.37
C PHE A 287 7.52 14.31 0.05
N GLN A 288 7.82 13.56 -1.02
CA GLN A 288 7.47 13.92 -2.40
C GLN A 288 6.66 12.83 -3.12
N GLU A 289 6.22 11.80 -2.39
CA GLU A 289 5.36 10.77 -2.96
C GLU A 289 3.88 11.21 -2.97
N CYS A 290 3.04 10.49 -3.69
CA CYS A 290 1.62 10.81 -3.77
C CYS A 290 0.88 10.56 -2.45
N VAL A 291 -0.25 11.23 -2.29
CA VAL A 291 -1.26 10.91 -1.27
C VAL A 291 -2.00 9.66 -1.74
N LEU A 292 -1.55 8.48 -1.33
CA LEU A 292 -2.12 7.21 -1.78
C LEU A 292 -3.32 6.84 -0.91
N LEU A 293 -4.54 7.06 -1.43
CA LEU A 293 -5.79 6.76 -0.73
C LEU A 293 -6.05 5.26 -0.73
N GLU A 294 -6.52 4.74 0.41
CA GLU A 294 -7.02 3.37 0.51
C GLU A 294 -8.38 3.35 1.19
N LEU A 295 -9.41 2.90 0.48
CA LEU A 295 -10.82 3.01 0.90
C LEU A 295 -11.54 1.65 0.96
N ASP A 296 -10.84 0.55 1.13
CA ASP A 296 -11.34 -0.82 1.29
C ASP A 296 -12.68 -1.14 0.62
N ALA A 297 -12.65 -1.56 -0.65
CA ALA A 297 -13.83 -2.06 -1.38
C ALA A 297 -15.04 -1.11 -1.29
N ALA A 298 -14.90 0.10 -1.82
CA ALA A 298 -15.96 1.10 -1.81
C ALA A 298 -17.10 0.73 -2.78
N PRO A 299 -18.38 0.77 -2.36
CA PRO A 299 -19.51 0.50 -3.25
C PRO A 299 -19.63 1.50 -4.41
N ASP A 300 -19.20 2.74 -4.18
CA ASP A 300 -19.05 3.79 -5.21
C ASP A 300 -17.65 4.40 -5.09
N PRO A 301 -16.63 3.78 -5.71
CA PRO A 301 -15.25 4.23 -5.61
C PRO A 301 -15.03 5.63 -6.20
N GLU A 302 -15.74 6.01 -7.24
CA GLU A 302 -15.58 7.34 -7.85
C GLU A 302 -16.07 8.46 -6.90
N ALA A 303 -17.22 8.28 -6.28
CA ALA A 303 -17.74 9.22 -5.30
C ALA A 303 -16.86 9.26 -4.04
N ALA A 304 -16.43 8.10 -3.52
CA ALA A 304 -15.61 7.99 -2.33
C ALA A 304 -14.23 8.64 -2.51
N LEU A 305 -13.53 8.37 -3.62
CA LEU A 305 -12.25 8.99 -3.95
C LEU A 305 -12.35 10.50 -4.13
N THR A 306 -13.42 10.96 -4.81
CA THR A 306 -13.67 12.39 -4.99
C THR A 306 -13.92 13.09 -3.65
N ALA A 307 -14.67 12.47 -2.74
CA ALA A 307 -14.96 13.00 -1.41
C ALA A 307 -13.69 13.06 -0.55
N ALA A 308 -12.90 11.97 -0.49
CA ALA A 308 -11.65 11.90 0.24
C ALA A 308 -10.66 12.99 -0.23
N ARG A 309 -10.45 13.12 -1.52
CA ARG A 309 -9.58 14.15 -2.10
C ARG A 309 -10.04 15.56 -1.72
N ARG A 310 -11.32 15.88 -1.88
CA ARG A 310 -11.88 17.21 -1.54
C ARG A 310 -11.74 17.51 -0.04
N TYR A 311 -11.98 16.53 0.81
CA TYR A 311 -11.78 16.68 2.25
C TYR A 311 -10.32 17.05 2.57
N LEU A 312 -9.36 16.30 2.04
CA LEU A 312 -7.94 16.56 2.27
C LEU A 312 -7.51 17.92 1.70
N GLU A 313 -7.94 18.27 0.49
CA GLU A 313 -7.66 19.58 -0.11
C GLU A 313 -8.21 20.73 0.74
N SER A 314 -9.41 20.57 1.31
CA SER A 314 -10.06 21.61 2.13
C SER A 314 -9.48 21.70 3.55
N THR A 315 -9.08 20.56 4.14
CA THR A 315 -8.67 20.48 5.55
C THR A 315 -7.17 20.68 5.71
N VAL A 316 -6.38 20.12 4.79
CA VAL A 316 -4.92 20.14 4.83
C VAL A 316 -4.33 21.12 3.82
N GLY A 317 -4.94 21.25 2.64
CA GLY A 317 -4.62 22.24 1.64
C GLY A 317 -3.13 22.29 1.28
N ALA A 318 -2.50 23.46 1.50
CA ALA A 318 -1.09 23.68 1.17
C ALA A 318 -0.10 22.84 2.00
N ALA A 319 -0.57 22.14 3.05
CA ALA A 319 0.24 21.20 3.82
C ALA A 319 0.16 19.75 3.28
N LEU A 320 -0.57 19.49 2.18
CA LEU A 320 -0.45 18.20 1.49
C LEU A 320 0.94 18.07 0.86
N PRO A 321 1.54 16.85 0.89
CA PRO A 321 2.80 16.60 0.24
C PRO A 321 2.77 17.01 -1.24
N ALA A 322 3.77 17.78 -1.66
CA ALA A 322 3.91 18.19 -3.04
C ALA A 322 4.65 17.11 -3.84
N PHE A 323 3.97 16.51 -4.78
CA PHE A 323 4.58 15.51 -5.66
C PHE A 323 5.53 16.18 -6.67
N ALA A 324 6.78 15.73 -6.67
CA ALA A 324 7.73 16.06 -7.71
C ALA A 324 8.11 14.77 -8.45
N PRO A 325 7.66 14.57 -9.70
CA PRO A 325 8.10 13.42 -10.47
C PRO A 325 9.62 13.48 -10.62
N GLN A 326 10.31 12.49 -10.05
CA GLN A 326 11.77 12.40 -10.24
C GLN A 326 12.04 12.00 -11.70
N ALA A 327 12.99 12.70 -12.32
CA ALA A 327 13.46 12.31 -13.63
C ALA A 327 14.10 10.89 -13.54
N PRO A 328 13.92 10.04 -14.57
CA PRO A 328 14.37 8.65 -14.54
C PRO A 328 15.89 8.44 -14.38
N ASP A 329 16.71 9.48 -14.40
CA ASP A 329 18.17 9.42 -14.43
C ASP A 329 18.88 9.74 -13.10
N GLN A 330 18.17 9.82 -11.96
CA GLN A 330 18.80 10.14 -10.66
C GLN A 330 18.77 8.96 -9.69
N ILE A 331 19.17 7.76 -10.12
CA ILE A 331 19.65 6.73 -9.21
C ILE A 331 21.15 6.93 -9.08
N PRO A 332 21.70 7.28 -7.90
CA PRO A 332 23.15 7.35 -7.75
C PRO A 332 23.70 5.94 -8.02
N ALA A 333 24.57 5.83 -9.02
CA ALA A 333 25.35 4.64 -9.23
C ALA A 333 26.19 4.41 -7.97
N SER A 334 25.93 3.29 -7.28
CA SER A 334 26.72 2.80 -6.15
C SER A 334 28.08 2.31 -6.57
#